data_9e8f72f36cb1e6fdd77ea73ecfdca45b
#
_entry.id   9e8f72f36cb1e6fdd77ea73ecfdca45b
#
_cell.length_a   1.000
_cell.length_b   1.000
_cell.length_c   1.000
_cell.angle_alpha   90.00
_cell.angle_beta   90.00
_cell.angle_gamma   90.00
#
_symmetry.space_group_name_H-M   'P 1'
#
loop_
_entity.id
_entity.type
_entity.pdbx_description
1 polymer ?
#
loop_
_entity_poly.entity_id
_entity_poly.type
_entity_poly.pdbx_seq_one_letter_code
_entity_poly.pdbx_strand_id
1 'polypeptide(L)'
;MDNLDKYGEHNDDLDSMYSTYDRNNYGDYDNSYKRFDVNKKEVCLSYSSMQSYYECAFKYYLDNILRPDDSDVTFFNTIGTIAHNVLQEMVLDNTKDFDVLWDNQVTFTSAKESYFNKKIKEEIREDFNIILNQKELSYFDDVECEKRIKLKLRDNIFFKGFIDKILKCKDNLCIVDYKTGNTKIEDKYFEFGLNLQLPSYLYLLQEDPSKIIGFYLQHLVAPKYVYDEKKDIETQKNEDMKLSGFTSNDISRINILEDLDGKSSVVSKLAITKNGDLSKNSKVIADEDMKDMIKLVEDKILEASTSILNNDFSINPKVIDNKNVSCIYCRYKDICYKRLKDYVYYETKKEEAVDGD
;
A
#
# COMPACT_ATOMS: atom_id res chain seq x y z
N MET A 1 5.33 -39.40 -24.18
CA MET A 1 4.28 -40.18 -24.86
C MET A 1 4.81 -41.51 -25.36
N ASP A 2 5.98 -41.61 -25.91
CA ASP A 2 6.50 -42.85 -26.54
C ASP A 2 6.78 -44.07 -25.62
N ASN A 3 6.60 -43.95 -24.33
CA ASN A 3 6.81 -45.06 -23.37
C ASN A 3 5.50 -45.70 -22.87
N LEU A 4 4.35 -45.06 -23.07
CA LEU A 4 3.05 -45.59 -22.64
C LEU A 4 2.49 -46.63 -23.63
N ASP A 5 2.76 -46.46 -24.94
CA ASP A 5 2.38 -47.44 -25.97
C ASP A 5 3.06 -48.83 -25.85
N LYS A 6 4.08 -48.93 -25.00
CA LYS A 6 4.81 -50.17 -24.76
C LYS A 6 4.10 -51.15 -23.81
N TYR A 7 3.09 -50.70 -23.08
CA TYR A 7 2.40 -51.55 -22.09
C TYR A 7 0.94 -51.92 -22.43
N GLY A 8 0.44 -51.49 -23.58
CA GLY A 8 -0.73 -52.08 -24.23
C GLY A 8 -2.06 -52.04 -23.50
N GLU A 9 -2.18 -51.37 -22.39
CA GLU A 9 -3.45 -51.13 -21.69
C GLU A 9 -3.71 -49.63 -21.60
N HIS A 10 -4.65 -49.15 -22.39
CA HIS A 10 -5.23 -47.84 -22.21
C HIS A 10 -5.93 -47.81 -20.85
N ASN A 11 -5.38 -47.09 -19.90
CA ASN A 11 -6.01 -46.83 -18.63
C ASN A 11 -6.61 -45.43 -18.69
N ASP A 12 -7.94 -45.37 -18.89
CA ASP A 12 -8.71 -44.13 -18.98
C ASP A 12 -8.48 -43.18 -17.76
N ASP A 13 -8.17 -43.78 -16.61
CA ASP A 13 -7.84 -43.02 -15.39
C ASP A 13 -6.47 -42.32 -15.48
N LEU A 14 -5.48 -42.96 -16.10
CA LEU A 14 -4.16 -42.39 -16.34
C LEU A 14 -4.22 -41.29 -17.41
N ASP A 15 -4.96 -41.50 -18.49
CA ASP A 15 -5.17 -40.52 -19.53
C ASP A 15 -5.91 -39.29 -18.98
N SER A 16 -6.88 -39.49 -18.08
CA SER A 16 -7.55 -38.42 -17.35
C SER A 16 -6.59 -37.65 -16.43
N MET A 17 -5.71 -38.35 -15.71
CA MET A 17 -4.68 -37.72 -14.87
C MET A 17 -3.66 -36.93 -15.70
N TYR A 18 -3.19 -37.51 -16.83
CA TYR A 18 -2.22 -36.82 -17.70
C TYR A 18 -2.85 -35.65 -18.45
N SER A 19 -4.12 -35.75 -18.88
CA SER A 19 -4.83 -34.62 -19.50
C SER A 19 -4.99 -33.42 -18.56
N THR A 20 -5.10 -33.68 -17.26
CA THR A 20 -5.12 -32.62 -16.24
C THR A 20 -3.79 -31.87 -16.09
N TYR A 21 -2.67 -32.49 -16.45
CA TYR A 21 -1.34 -31.86 -16.44
C TYR A 21 -0.92 -31.25 -17.78
N ASP A 22 -1.67 -31.46 -18.85
CA ASP A 22 -1.41 -30.80 -20.12
C ASP A 22 -1.81 -29.31 -20.03
N ARG A 23 -0.81 -28.43 -19.96
CA ARG A 23 -1.00 -26.97 -19.91
C ARG A 23 -1.87 -26.42 -21.05
N ASN A 24 -2.04 -27.16 -22.13
CA ASN A 24 -2.87 -26.77 -23.27
C ASN A 24 -4.35 -27.18 -23.10
N ASN A 25 -4.64 -28.09 -22.18
CA ASN A 25 -5.98 -28.63 -21.94
C ASN A 25 -6.70 -28.03 -20.73
N TYR A 26 -6.04 -27.13 -19.97
CA TYR A 26 -6.78 -26.30 -19.03
C TYR A 26 -7.71 -25.40 -19.84
N GLY A 27 -8.98 -25.75 -19.85
CA GLY A 27 -10.03 -24.93 -20.42
C GLY A 27 -9.98 -23.50 -19.88
N ASP A 28 -10.62 -22.60 -20.56
CA ASP A 28 -10.84 -21.28 -19.98
C ASP A 28 -11.58 -21.46 -18.64
N TYR A 29 -11.18 -20.68 -17.62
CA TYR A 29 -11.84 -20.72 -16.32
C TYR A 29 -13.33 -20.55 -16.53
N ASP A 30 -14.11 -21.58 -16.21
CA ASP A 30 -15.55 -21.55 -16.38
C ASP A 30 -16.18 -20.77 -15.22
N ASN A 31 -16.53 -19.50 -15.48
CA ASN A 31 -17.25 -18.64 -14.56
C ASN A 31 -18.66 -19.17 -14.20
N SER A 32 -19.14 -20.26 -14.86
CA SER A 32 -20.44 -20.85 -14.55
C SER A 32 -20.48 -21.53 -13.18
N TYR A 33 -19.34 -21.88 -12.59
CA TYR A 33 -19.27 -22.33 -11.21
C TYR A 33 -19.52 -21.18 -10.23
N LYS A 34 -20.79 -20.87 -9.99
CA LYS A 34 -21.24 -19.92 -8.97
C LYS A 34 -20.89 -20.42 -7.56
N ARG A 35 -19.61 -20.50 -7.21
CA ARG A 35 -19.17 -20.74 -5.83
C ARG A 35 -19.38 -19.52 -4.93
N PHE A 36 -19.61 -18.37 -5.55
CA PHE A 36 -19.96 -17.14 -4.87
C PHE A 36 -21.46 -16.88 -5.10
N ASP A 37 -22.31 -17.09 -4.08
CA ASP A 37 -23.74 -16.77 -4.18
C ASP A 37 -23.92 -15.24 -4.11
N VAL A 38 -23.88 -14.61 -5.28
CA VAL A 38 -23.98 -13.16 -5.48
C VAL A 38 -25.26 -12.59 -4.87
N ASN A 39 -26.33 -13.39 -4.80
CA ASN A 39 -27.64 -12.90 -4.35
C ASN A 39 -27.72 -12.67 -2.84
N LYS A 40 -26.68 -13.07 -2.07
CA LYS A 40 -26.69 -13.02 -0.60
C LYS A 40 -25.46 -12.32 -0.01
N LYS A 41 -24.52 -11.81 -0.80
CA LYS A 41 -23.27 -11.30 -0.25
C LYS A 41 -23.01 -9.85 -0.60
N GLU A 42 -22.65 -9.12 0.43
CA GLU A 42 -22.08 -7.79 0.31
C GLU A 42 -20.61 -7.89 -0.11
N VAL A 43 -20.20 -7.06 -1.05
CA VAL A 43 -18.79 -6.85 -1.36
C VAL A 43 -18.28 -5.73 -0.48
N CYS A 44 -17.33 -6.04 0.40
CA CYS A 44 -16.69 -5.07 1.25
C CYS A 44 -15.19 -5.07 0.98
N LEU A 45 -14.74 -4.13 0.14
CA LEU A 45 -13.34 -3.99 -0.21
C LEU A 45 -12.60 -3.12 0.81
N SER A 46 -11.31 -3.38 0.95
CA SER A 46 -10.32 -2.47 1.51
C SER A 46 -9.32 -2.12 0.42
N TYR A 47 -8.44 -1.14 0.66
CA TYR A 47 -7.34 -0.88 -0.28
C TYR A 47 -6.57 -2.15 -0.63
N SER A 48 -6.14 -2.93 0.37
CA SER A 48 -5.34 -4.14 0.14
C SER A 48 -6.07 -5.20 -0.69
N SER A 49 -7.37 -5.41 -0.42
CA SER A 49 -8.17 -6.36 -1.19
C SER A 49 -8.45 -5.85 -2.61
N MET A 50 -8.68 -4.55 -2.79
CA MET A 50 -8.83 -3.91 -4.09
C MET A 50 -7.53 -4.02 -4.89
N GLN A 51 -6.38 -3.71 -4.30
CA GLN A 51 -5.09 -3.87 -4.95
C GLN A 51 -4.84 -5.32 -5.37
N SER A 52 -5.14 -6.31 -4.52
CA SER A 52 -5.03 -7.72 -4.86
C SER A 52 -5.86 -8.08 -6.09
N TYR A 53 -7.07 -7.51 -6.22
CA TYR A 53 -7.94 -7.68 -7.39
C TYR A 53 -7.31 -7.10 -8.66
N TYR A 54 -6.78 -5.87 -8.57
CA TYR A 54 -6.14 -5.20 -9.70
C TYR A 54 -4.78 -5.80 -10.07
N GLU A 55 -4.05 -6.36 -9.14
CA GLU A 55 -2.85 -7.14 -9.45
C GLU A 55 -3.21 -8.39 -10.28
N CYS A 56 -4.21 -9.15 -9.83
CA CYS A 56 -4.74 -10.32 -10.54
C CYS A 56 -6.07 -10.73 -9.88
N ALA A 57 -7.17 -10.79 -10.63
CA ALA A 57 -8.48 -11.15 -10.10
C ALA A 57 -8.49 -12.56 -9.48
N PHE A 58 -7.71 -13.51 -10.03
CA PHE A 58 -7.56 -14.83 -9.45
C PHE A 58 -6.79 -14.82 -8.11
N LYS A 59 -5.79 -13.95 -7.96
CA LYS A 59 -5.11 -13.74 -6.68
C LYS A 59 -6.11 -13.28 -5.61
N TYR A 60 -6.94 -12.29 -5.95
CA TYR A 60 -8.01 -11.84 -5.06
C TYR A 60 -8.95 -12.98 -4.65
N TYR A 61 -9.36 -13.83 -5.60
CA TYR A 61 -10.22 -14.99 -5.32
C TYR A 61 -9.58 -15.93 -4.31
N LEU A 62 -8.29 -16.24 -4.47
CA LEU A 62 -7.56 -17.09 -3.54
C LEU A 62 -7.38 -16.42 -2.17
N ASP A 63 -7.00 -15.15 -2.14
CA ASP A 63 -6.74 -14.41 -0.88
C ASP A 63 -8.00 -14.12 -0.07
N ASN A 64 -9.12 -13.78 -0.74
CA ASN A 64 -10.28 -13.19 -0.06
C ASN A 64 -11.51 -14.09 -0.05
N ILE A 65 -11.64 -15.01 -1.01
CA ILE A 65 -12.83 -15.86 -1.14
C ILE A 65 -12.53 -17.30 -0.74
N LEU A 66 -11.55 -17.94 -1.39
CA LEU A 66 -11.22 -19.34 -1.14
C LEU A 66 -10.43 -19.53 0.16
N ARG A 67 -9.47 -18.64 0.43
CA ARG A 67 -8.60 -18.63 1.62
C ARG A 67 -8.03 -20.02 1.91
N PRO A 68 -7.22 -20.58 1.01
CA PRO A 68 -6.73 -21.96 1.13
C PRO A 68 -5.79 -22.16 2.31
N ASP A 69 -5.12 -21.09 2.73
CA ASP A 69 -4.23 -21.08 3.90
C ASP A 69 -4.56 -19.90 4.80
N ASP A 70 -4.49 -20.12 6.12
CA ASP A 70 -4.29 -19.04 7.06
C ASP A 70 -2.90 -18.46 6.81
N SER A 71 -2.85 -17.16 6.52
CA SER A 71 -1.56 -16.51 6.24
C SER A 71 -0.64 -16.70 7.44
N ASP A 72 0.47 -17.40 7.23
CA ASP A 72 1.53 -17.46 8.23
C ASP A 72 1.94 -16.03 8.61
N VAL A 73 1.72 -15.69 9.87
CA VAL A 73 2.18 -14.40 10.41
C VAL A 73 3.70 -14.48 10.47
N THR A 74 4.34 -13.77 9.54
CA THR A 74 5.80 -13.76 9.51
C THR A 74 6.35 -12.90 10.65
N PHE A 75 7.58 -13.21 11.09
CA PHE A 75 8.32 -12.39 12.07
C PHE A 75 8.29 -10.90 11.72
N PHE A 76 8.52 -10.54 10.45
CA PHE A 76 8.51 -9.13 10.01
C PHE A 76 7.14 -8.49 10.07
N ASN A 77 6.07 -9.23 9.80
CA ASN A 77 4.70 -8.73 9.96
C ASN A 77 4.40 -8.44 11.44
N THR A 78 4.83 -9.33 12.33
CA THR A 78 4.68 -9.14 13.79
C THR A 78 5.45 -7.89 14.26
N ILE A 79 6.71 -7.73 13.85
CA ILE A 79 7.50 -6.53 14.15
C ILE A 79 6.81 -5.28 13.62
N GLY A 80 6.28 -5.31 12.40
CA GLY A 80 5.52 -4.20 11.84
C GLY A 80 4.32 -3.81 12.71
N THR A 81 3.53 -4.78 13.12
CA THR A 81 2.37 -4.54 14.00
C THR A 81 2.79 -3.96 15.36
N ILE A 82 3.84 -4.51 15.98
CA ILE A 82 4.38 -3.98 17.25
C ILE A 82 4.83 -2.52 17.08
N ALA A 83 5.60 -2.24 16.03
CA ALA A 83 6.09 -0.89 15.76
C ALA A 83 4.95 0.13 15.61
N HIS A 84 3.91 -0.21 14.81
CA HIS A 84 2.72 0.65 14.68
C HIS A 84 2.04 0.91 16.01
N ASN A 85 1.75 -0.14 16.78
CA ASN A 85 1.07 -0.01 18.08
C ASN A 85 1.87 0.81 19.07
N VAL A 86 3.19 0.58 19.18
CA VAL A 86 4.07 1.32 20.11
C VAL A 86 4.14 2.79 19.71
N LEU A 87 4.32 3.10 18.41
CA LEU A 87 4.37 4.49 17.97
C LEU A 87 3.04 5.20 18.22
N GLN A 88 1.93 4.54 17.96
CA GLN A 88 0.59 5.09 18.25
C GLN A 88 0.45 5.47 19.71
N GLU A 89 0.80 4.58 20.62
CA GLU A 89 0.74 4.82 22.07
C GLU A 89 1.64 6.00 22.50
N MET A 90 2.84 6.11 21.92
CA MET A 90 3.76 7.22 22.21
C MET A 90 3.31 8.54 21.58
N VAL A 91 2.64 8.52 20.43
CA VAL A 91 2.07 9.72 19.80
C VAL A 91 0.90 10.26 20.60
N LEU A 92 0.06 9.38 21.18
CA LEU A 92 -1.08 9.77 22.01
C LEU A 92 -0.66 10.21 23.41
N ASP A 93 0.39 9.60 23.95
CA ASP A 93 0.93 9.89 25.28
C ASP A 93 2.46 9.78 25.29
N ASN A 94 3.12 10.91 25.17
CA ASN A 94 4.60 10.99 25.10
C ASN A 94 5.31 10.69 26.43
N THR A 95 4.57 10.47 27.52
CA THR A 95 5.15 10.05 28.81
C THR A 95 5.38 8.55 28.89
N LYS A 96 4.85 7.77 27.95
CA LYS A 96 4.99 6.32 27.91
C LYS A 96 6.41 5.92 27.50
N ASP A 97 6.91 4.89 28.18
CA ASP A 97 8.23 4.33 27.92
C ASP A 97 8.21 3.34 26.77
N PHE A 98 9.05 3.57 25.77
CA PHE A 98 9.16 2.73 24.57
C PHE A 98 9.48 1.27 24.91
N ASP A 99 10.41 1.03 25.85
CA ASP A 99 10.84 -0.34 26.18
C ASP A 99 9.71 -1.14 26.82
N VAL A 100 8.98 -0.50 27.73
CA VAL A 100 7.81 -1.11 28.38
C VAL A 100 6.71 -1.43 27.37
N LEU A 101 6.39 -0.51 26.46
CA LEU A 101 5.38 -0.72 25.42
C LEU A 101 5.77 -1.84 24.47
N TRP A 102 7.05 -1.88 24.05
CA TRP A 102 7.55 -2.89 23.14
C TRP A 102 7.54 -4.27 23.76
N ASP A 103 8.16 -4.41 24.94
CA ASP A 103 8.35 -5.71 25.60
C ASP A 103 7.00 -6.36 26.00
N ASN A 104 5.98 -5.56 26.29
CA ASN A 104 4.64 -6.05 26.58
C ASN A 104 3.93 -6.69 25.36
N GLN A 105 4.37 -6.38 24.14
CA GLN A 105 3.76 -6.92 22.91
C GLN A 105 4.56 -8.07 22.29
N VAL A 106 5.79 -8.29 22.74
CA VAL A 106 6.68 -9.34 22.20
C VAL A 106 6.26 -10.72 22.71
N THR A 107 5.99 -11.62 21.77
CA THR A 107 5.61 -13.03 22.05
C THR A 107 6.58 -14.04 21.42
N PHE A 108 7.78 -13.61 21.00
CA PHE A 108 8.75 -14.49 20.34
C PHE A 108 9.31 -15.52 21.29
N THR A 109 9.28 -16.79 20.86
CA THR A 109 9.79 -17.93 21.64
C THR A 109 11.09 -18.51 21.08
N SER A 110 11.37 -18.29 19.79
CA SER A 110 12.60 -18.79 19.18
C SER A 110 13.80 -17.89 19.50
N ALA A 111 14.97 -18.51 19.78
CA ALA A 111 16.20 -17.79 20.05
C ALA A 111 16.62 -16.88 18.87
N LYS A 112 16.33 -17.32 17.63
CA LYS A 112 16.61 -16.54 16.41
C LYS A 112 15.77 -15.26 16.36
N GLU A 113 14.46 -15.37 16.56
CA GLU A 113 13.55 -14.22 16.55
C GLU A 113 13.85 -13.26 17.69
N SER A 114 14.13 -13.79 18.89
CA SER A 114 14.51 -12.96 20.04
C SER A 114 15.79 -12.16 19.78
N TYR A 115 16.79 -12.76 19.11
CA TYR A 115 18.01 -12.05 18.73
C TYR A 115 17.77 -10.94 17.73
N PHE A 116 16.98 -11.20 16.66
CA PHE A 116 16.65 -10.19 15.67
C PHE A 116 15.75 -9.09 16.25
N ASN A 117 14.78 -9.47 17.09
CA ASN A 117 13.91 -8.51 17.78
C ASN A 117 14.75 -7.49 18.57
N LYS A 118 15.76 -7.94 19.35
CA LYS A 118 16.60 -7.02 20.13
C LYS A 118 17.29 -5.98 19.24
N LYS A 119 17.83 -6.38 18.08
CA LYS A 119 18.49 -5.46 17.15
C LYS A 119 17.53 -4.48 16.51
N ILE A 120 16.40 -4.99 15.99
CA ILE A 120 15.39 -4.16 15.33
C ILE A 120 14.76 -3.19 16.32
N LYS A 121 14.54 -3.61 17.56
CA LYS A 121 14.04 -2.77 18.64
C LYS A 121 14.92 -1.52 18.88
N GLU A 122 16.25 -1.71 18.89
CA GLU A 122 17.21 -0.62 19.07
C GLU A 122 17.14 0.37 17.90
N GLU A 123 17.08 -0.12 16.65
CA GLU A 123 16.95 0.71 15.45
C GLU A 123 15.62 1.50 15.43
N ILE A 124 14.51 0.84 15.70
CA ILE A 124 13.18 1.48 15.70
C ILE A 124 13.08 2.54 16.81
N ARG A 125 13.70 2.33 17.97
CA ARG A 125 13.72 3.34 19.04
C ARG A 125 14.36 4.65 18.57
N GLU A 126 15.48 4.56 17.85
CA GLU A 126 16.13 5.76 17.31
C GLU A 126 15.25 6.44 16.25
N ASP A 127 14.62 5.66 15.38
CA ASP A 127 13.73 6.18 14.33
C ASP A 127 12.49 6.86 14.91
N PHE A 128 11.93 6.33 16.00
CA PHE A 128 10.80 6.94 16.69
C PHE A 128 11.16 8.29 17.31
N ASN A 129 12.38 8.46 17.83
CA ASN A 129 12.83 9.76 18.34
C ASN A 129 12.82 10.81 17.23
N ILE A 130 13.24 10.46 16.01
CA ILE A 130 13.18 11.38 14.86
C ILE A 130 11.72 11.73 14.52
N ILE A 131 10.83 10.76 14.49
CA ILE A 131 9.41 10.96 14.16
C ILE A 131 8.71 11.80 15.22
N LEU A 132 8.99 11.58 16.49
CA LEU A 132 8.40 12.33 17.61
C LEU A 132 8.89 13.79 17.63
N ASN A 133 10.16 14.01 17.32
CA ASN A 133 10.72 15.37 17.22
C ASN A 133 10.11 16.16 16.04
N GLN A 134 9.77 15.48 14.92
CA GLN A 134 9.04 16.15 13.82
C GLN A 134 7.69 16.72 14.25
N LYS A 135 7.01 16.10 15.23
CA LYS A 135 5.75 16.61 15.78
C LYS A 135 5.90 17.99 16.41
N GLU A 136 7.03 18.28 17.03
CA GLU A 136 7.31 19.58 17.66
C GLU A 136 7.45 20.72 16.66
N LEU A 137 7.71 20.40 15.39
CA LEU A 137 7.84 21.37 14.29
C LEU A 137 6.49 21.76 13.66
N SER A 138 5.37 21.15 14.10
CA SER A 138 4.05 21.34 13.49
C SER A 138 3.08 22.05 14.42
N TYR A 139 2.16 22.83 13.83
CA TYR A 139 1.09 23.54 14.56
C TYR A 139 -0.18 22.69 14.75
N PHE A 140 -0.07 21.35 14.67
CA PHE A 140 -1.21 20.47 14.89
C PHE A 140 -1.56 20.38 16.37
N ASP A 141 -2.81 20.62 16.67
CA ASP A 141 -3.37 20.67 18.04
C ASP A 141 -4.15 19.39 18.40
N ASP A 142 -4.49 18.55 17.44
CA ASP A 142 -5.17 17.28 17.64
C ASP A 142 -4.61 16.16 16.76
N VAL A 143 -4.56 14.95 17.30
CA VAL A 143 -4.06 13.75 16.64
C VAL A 143 -5.05 12.60 16.84
N GLU A 144 -5.56 12.07 15.74
CA GLU A 144 -6.40 10.88 15.74
C GLU A 144 -5.62 9.70 15.15
N CYS A 145 -5.53 8.58 15.87
CA CYS A 145 -4.83 7.39 15.43
C CYS A 145 -5.82 6.23 15.16
N GLU A 146 -5.44 5.31 14.25
CA GLU A 146 -6.19 4.08 13.94
C GLU A 146 -7.68 4.33 13.63
N LYS A 147 -7.95 5.36 12.84
CA LYS A 147 -9.33 5.68 12.47
C LYS A 147 -9.92 4.65 11.54
N ARG A 148 -10.94 3.95 12.03
CA ARG A 148 -11.68 2.94 11.26
C ARG A 148 -12.84 3.60 10.55
N ILE A 149 -12.91 3.43 9.23
CA ILE A 149 -13.97 3.98 8.39
C ILE A 149 -14.55 2.87 7.51
N LYS A 150 -15.87 2.82 7.41
CA LYS A 150 -16.59 1.98 6.45
C LYS A 150 -17.64 2.82 5.76
N LEU A 151 -17.54 2.95 4.44
CA LEU A 151 -18.46 3.68 3.60
C LEU A 151 -19.36 2.70 2.85
N LYS A 152 -20.62 3.06 2.68
CA LYS A 152 -21.57 2.38 1.79
C LYS A 152 -21.64 3.17 0.49
N LEU A 153 -21.24 2.53 -0.63
CA LEU A 153 -21.28 3.12 -1.96
C LEU A 153 -22.61 2.82 -2.66
N ARG A 154 -23.05 1.57 -2.55
CA ARG A 154 -24.33 1.05 -3.09
C ARG A 154 -24.91 0.04 -2.12
N ASP A 155 -26.10 -0.49 -2.40
CA ASP A 155 -26.81 -1.36 -1.46
C ASP A 155 -25.99 -2.55 -0.95
N ASN A 156 -25.15 -3.12 -1.79
CA ASN A 156 -24.33 -4.28 -1.47
C ASN A 156 -22.81 -4.04 -1.65
N ILE A 157 -22.40 -2.77 -1.85
CA ILE A 157 -20.99 -2.40 -2.05
C ILE A 157 -20.53 -1.48 -0.92
N PHE A 158 -19.49 -1.91 -0.23
CA PHE A 158 -18.85 -1.18 0.85
C PHE A 158 -17.34 -1.05 0.61
N PHE A 159 -16.80 0.05 1.08
CA PHE A 159 -15.34 0.23 1.15
C PHE A 159 -14.95 0.57 2.58
N LYS A 160 -13.88 -0.05 3.08
CA LYS A 160 -13.39 0.16 4.43
C LYS A 160 -11.89 0.37 4.46
N GLY A 161 -11.43 1.06 5.49
CA GLY A 161 -9.99 1.22 5.74
C GLY A 161 -9.70 1.66 7.15
N PHE A 162 -8.41 1.62 7.45
CA PHE A 162 -7.83 2.10 8.69
C PHE A 162 -6.82 3.16 8.29
N ILE A 163 -6.90 4.33 8.89
CA ILE A 163 -5.93 5.41 8.69
C ILE A 163 -5.08 5.46 9.94
N ASP A 164 -3.78 5.24 9.80
CA ASP A 164 -2.87 5.10 10.92
C ASP A 164 -2.83 6.37 11.77
N LYS A 165 -2.75 7.55 11.11
CA LYS A 165 -2.66 8.83 11.79
C LYS A 165 -3.30 9.95 10.98
N ILE A 166 -4.10 10.76 11.65
CA ILE A 166 -4.64 12.01 11.12
C ILE A 166 -4.21 13.12 12.07
N LEU A 167 -3.50 14.10 11.54
CA LEU A 167 -3.16 15.34 12.24
C LEU A 167 -4.19 16.39 11.88
N LYS A 168 -4.69 17.11 12.89
CA LYS A 168 -5.71 18.16 12.72
C LYS A 168 -5.22 19.49 13.27
N CYS A 169 -5.52 20.55 12.53
CA CYS A 169 -5.37 21.93 12.97
C CYS A 169 -6.56 22.73 12.50
N LYS A 170 -7.46 23.09 13.42
CA LYS A 170 -8.77 23.69 13.09
C LYS A 170 -9.52 22.78 12.07
N ASP A 171 -9.81 23.31 10.88
CA ASP A 171 -10.50 22.59 9.82
C ASP A 171 -9.54 21.86 8.86
N ASN A 172 -8.24 21.96 9.07
CA ASN A 172 -7.23 21.38 8.17
C ASN A 172 -6.74 20.03 8.68
N LEU A 173 -6.46 19.12 7.72
CA LEU A 173 -6.11 17.74 7.96
C LEU A 173 -4.81 17.35 7.23
N CYS A 174 -4.01 16.53 7.89
CA CYS A 174 -2.88 15.84 7.29
C CYS A 174 -2.96 14.35 7.59
N ILE A 175 -2.82 13.50 6.57
CA ILE A 175 -2.89 12.05 6.69
C ILE A 175 -1.47 11.49 6.66
N VAL A 176 -1.16 10.58 7.58
CA VAL A 176 0.11 9.86 7.60
C VAL A 176 -0.16 8.36 7.76
N ASP A 177 0.43 7.57 6.87
CA ASP A 177 0.41 6.11 6.92
C ASP A 177 1.83 5.61 7.18
N TYR A 178 1.98 4.75 8.17
CA TYR A 178 3.27 4.25 8.59
C TYR A 178 3.69 3.00 7.81
N LYS A 179 4.97 2.91 7.47
CA LYS A 179 5.53 1.79 6.71
C LYS A 179 6.81 1.26 7.34
N THR A 180 6.82 -0.04 7.63
CA THR A 180 8.05 -0.75 8.06
C THR A 180 8.86 -1.30 6.89
N GLY A 181 8.27 -1.33 5.68
CA GLY A 181 8.94 -1.76 4.45
C GLY A 181 9.32 -0.59 3.54
N ASN A 182 10.18 -0.84 2.55
CA ASN A 182 10.59 0.14 1.55
C ASN A 182 9.47 0.35 0.50
N THR A 183 8.35 0.95 0.90
CA THR A 183 7.21 1.25 0.05
C THR A 183 7.37 2.63 -0.55
N LYS A 184 7.16 2.75 -1.87
CA LYS A 184 7.19 4.03 -2.60
C LYS A 184 5.84 4.30 -3.25
N ILE A 185 5.49 5.57 -3.34
CA ILE A 185 4.30 6.00 -4.06
C ILE A 185 4.68 6.17 -5.54
N GLU A 186 4.07 5.34 -6.37
CA GLU A 186 4.22 5.38 -7.83
C GLU A 186 2.87 5.74 -8.46
N ASP A 187 2.61 7.03 -8.60
CA ASP A 187 1.36 7.60 -9.11
C ASP A 187 1.02 7.16 -10.54
N LYS A 188 2.04 6.90 -11.35
CA LYS A 188 1.89 6.33 -12.70
C LYS A 188 1.11 5.00 -12.76
N TYR A 189 0.94 4.32 -11.61
CA TYR A 189 0.18 3.08 -11.53
C TYR A 189 -1.26 3.26 -11.06
N PHE A 190 -1.68 4.47 -10.70
CA PHE A 190 -3.01 4.75 -10.15
C PHE A 190 -4.12 4.39 -11.13
N GLU A 191 -3.97 4.75 -12.42
CA GLU A 191 -4.96 4.44 -13.45
C GLU A 191 -5.16 2.94 -13.67
N PHE A 192 -4.20 2.10 -13.27
CA PHE A 192 -4.32 0.63 -13.32
C PHE A 192 -4.87 0.02 -12.02
N GLY A 193 -5.32 0.83 -11.06
CA GLY A 193 -5.85 0.39 -9.78
C GLY A 193 -4.79 -0.06 -8.77
N LEU A 194 -3.52 0.31 -8.99
CA LEU A 194 -2.40 -0.05 -8.13
C LEU A 194 -1.85 1.17 -7.37
N ASN A 195 -1.25 0.95 -6.21
CA ASN A 195 -0.66 1.97 -5.34
C ASN A 195 -1.64 3.05 -4.82
N LEU A 196 -2.94 2.76 -4.84
CA LEU A 196 -4.01 3.70 -4.46
C LEU A 196 -4.21 3.83 -2.93
N GLN A 197 -3.25 3.45 -2.08
CA GLN A 197 -3.45 3.49 -0.62
C GLN A 197 -3.77 4.88 -0.10
N LEU A 198 -2.89 5.84 -0.34
CA LEU A 198 -3.10 7.21 0.11
C LEU A 198 -4.32 7.89 -0.54
N PRO A 199 -4.57 7.75 -1.87
CA PRO A 199 -5.82 8.17 -2.46
C PRO A 199 -7.07 7.53 -1.83
N SER A 200 -6.99 6.25 -1.43
CA SER A 200 -8.09 5.57 -0.74
C SER A 200 -8.40 6.18 0.62
N TYR A 201 -7.42 6.71 1.31
CA TYR A 201 -7.64 7.40 2.59
C TYR A 201 -8.32 8.76 2.39
N LEU A 202 -7.94 9.51 1.35
CA LEU A 202 -8.67 10.73 0.97
C LEU A 202 -10.14 10.42 0.69
N TYR A 203 -10.39 9.36 -0.11
CA TYR A 203 -11.75 8.93 -0.40
C TYR A 203 -12.52 8.53 0.87
N LEU A 204 -11.90 7.80 1.80
CA LEU A 204 -12.53 7.36 3.04
C LEU A 204 -12.89 8.50 3.97
N LEU A 205 -12.08 9.56 4.03
CA LEU A 205 -12.34 10.70 4.90
C LEU A 205 -13.56 11.50 4.49
N GLN A 206 -13.94 11.52 3.20
CA GLN A 206 -15.06 12.29 2.66
C GLN A 206 -14.97 13.80 3.00
N GLU A 207 -13.75 14.32 3.13
CA GLU A 207 -13.50 15.72 3.42
C GLU A 207 -13.26 16.52 2.13
N ASP A 208 -13.50 17.82 2.21
CA ASP A 208 -13.22 18.72 1.09
C ASP A 208 -11.69 18.82 0.87
N PRO A 209 -11.18 18.65 -0.35
CA PRO A 209 -9.76 18.79 -0.67
C PRO A 209 -9.13 20.10 -0.18
N SER A 210 -9.89 21.19 -0.11
CA SER A 210 -9.42 22.49 0.40
C SER A 210 -9.00 22.47 1.87
N LYS A 211 -9.41 21.42 2.62
CA LYS A 211 -8.99 21.21 4.01
C LYS A 211 -7.76 20.30 4.12
N ILE A 212 -7.34 19.65 3.05
CA ILE A 212 -6.23 18.71 3.08
C ILE A 212 -4.91 19.46 2.91
N ILE A 213 -4.04 19.36 3.91
CA ILE A 213 -2.67 19.89 3.86
C ILE A 213 -1.79 18.96 3.05
N GLY A 214 -1.91 17.65 3.31
CA GLY A 214 -1.15 16.63 2.64
C GLY A 214 -1.51 15.22 3.11
N PHE A 215 -1.01 14.24 2.35
CA PHE A 215 -1.18 12.81 2.65
C PHE A 215 0.10 12.07 2.29
N TYR A 216 0.62 11.32 3.28
CA TYR A 216 2.00 10.87 3.26
C TYR A 216 2.15 9.42 3.71
N LEU A 217 3.21 8.79 3.22
CA LEU A 217 3.84 7.64 3.85
C LEU A 217 4.97 8.13 4.76
N GLN A 218 5.15 7.49 5.91
CA GLN A 218 6.29 7.70 6.78
C GLN A 218 6.93 6.35 7.12
N HIS A 219 8.22 6.23 6.85
CA HIS A 219 8.96 5.02 7.18
C HIS A 219 9.20 4.94 8.69
N LEU A 220 8.98 3.75 9.27
CA LEU A 220 9.26 3.46 10.70
C LEU A 220 10.61 2.77 10.89
N VAL A 221 11.14 2.22 9.82
CA VAL A 221 12.46 1.56 9.81
C VAL A 221 13.22 2.15 8.64
N ALA A 222 14.36 2.70 8.93
CA ALA A 222 15.23 3.26 7.91
C ALA A 222 15.70 2.16 6.94
N PRO A 223 15.72 2.41 5.63
CA PRO A 223 16.29 1.48 4.67
C PRO A 223 17.80 1.32 4.91
N LYS A 224 18.39 0.28 4.31
CA LYS A 224 19.84 0.09 4.40
C LYS A 224 20.59 1.28 3.84
N TYR A 225 21.45 1.87 4.67
CA TYR A 225 22.32 2.96 4.25
C TYR A 225 23.48 2.45 3.38
N VAL A 226 23.76 3.21 2.33
CA VAL A 226 24.95 3.00 1.49
C VAL A 226 25.96 4.09 1.83
N TYR A 227 27.23 3.70 1.91
CA TYR A 227 28.30 4.69 2.08
C TYR A 227 28.22 5.76 0.99
N ASP A 228 28.11 7.01 1.39
CA ASP A 228 28.10 8.18 0.53
C ASP A 228 29.14 9.19 1.05
N GLU A 229 30.08 9.60 0.21
CA GLU A 229 31.10 10.60 0.58
C GLU A 229 30.53 11.99 0.89
N LYS A 230 29.29 12.28 0.42
CA LYS A 230 28.66 13.59 0.55
C LYS A 230 27.64 13.69 1.68
N LYS A 231 27.18 12.55 2.19
CA LYS A 231 26.15 12.49 3.23
C LYS A 231 26.53 11.47 4.28
N ASP A 232 26.63 11.90 5.53
CA ASP A 232 26.76 10.98 6.66
C ASP A 232 25.47 10.16 6.86
N ILE A 233 25.59 9.09 7.67
CA ILE A 233 24.48 8.17 7.92
C ILE A 233 23.32 8.86 8.61
N GLU A 234 23.58 9.79 9.53
CA GLU A 234 22.55 10.52 10.27
C GLU A 234 21.73 11.42 9.33
N THR A 235 22.40 12.13 8.41
CA THR A 235 21.73 12.92 7.37
C THR A 235 20.87 12.04 6.47
N GLN A 236 21.36 10.86 6.02
CA GLN A 236 20.57 9.93 5.22
C GLN A 236 19.35 9.44 5.98
N LYS A 237 19.53 9.06 7.27
CA LYS A 237 18.47 8.61 8.14
C LYS A 237 17.36 9.66 8.31
N ASN A 238 17.73 10.90 8.60
CA ASN A 238 16.79 12.01 8.71
C ASN A 238 16.03 12.29 7.41
N GLU A 239 16.69 12.18 6.25
CA GLU A 239 16.05 12.34 4.94
C GLU A 239 15.02 11.22 4.66
N ASP A 240 15.34 9.97 5.00
CA ASP A 240 14.48 8.81 4.77
C ASP A 240 13.26 8.76 5.72
N MET A 241 13.37 9.38 6.90
CA MET A 241 12.28 9.49 7.88
C MET A 241 11.31 10.64 7.56
N LYS A 242 11.59 11.47 6.56
CA LYS A 242 10.66 12.53 6.13
C LYS A 242 9.38 11.94 5.57
N LEU A 243 8.30 12.69 5.75
CA LEU A 243 7.01 12.41 5.13
C LEU A 243 7.14 12.40 3.60
N SER A 244 6.78 11.33 2.96
CA SER A 244 6.86 11.15 1.51
C SER A 244 5.46 11.00 0.91
N GLY A 245 5.03 11.93 0.08
CA GLY A 245 3.68 11.90 -0.47
C GLY A 245 3.33 13.11 -1.30
N PHE A 246 2.13 13.61 -1.11
CA PHE A 246 1.59 14.76 -1.81
C PHE A 246 1.25 15.86 -0.80
N THR A 247 1.70 17.07 -1.09
CA THR A 247 1.41 18.26 -0.29
C THR A 247 0.51 19.20 -1.10
N SER A 248 -0.43 19.86 -0.46
CA SER A 248 -1.21 20.92 -1.09
C SER A 248 -0.30 21.96 -1.76
N ASN A 249 -0.72 22.53 -2.86
CA ASN A 249 -0.01 23.67 -3.48
C ASN A 249 -0.34 25.01 -2.82
N ASP A 250 -1.16 25.04 -1.78
CA ASP A 250 -1.50 26.25 -1.01
C ASP A 250 -0.47 26.46 0.11
N ILE A 251 0.35 27.51 -0.03
CA ILE A 251 1.39 27.86 0.96
C ILE A 251 0.81 28.14 2.35
N SER A 252 -0.40 28.69 2.43
CA SER A 252 -1.04 28.96 3.73
C SER A 252 -1.36 27.68 4.50
N ARG A 253 -1.72 26.62 3.80
CA ARG A 253 -1.92 25.27 4.36
C ARG A 253 -0.59 24.58 4.70
N ILE A 254 0.42 24.75 3.85
CA ILE A 254 1.77 24.21 4.10
C ILE A 254 2.34 24.79 5.40
N ASN A 255 2.16 26.07 5.67
CA ASN A 255 2.64 26.72 6.87
C ASN A 255 1.98 26.23 8.17
N ILE A 256 0.86 25.46 8.09
CA ILE A 256 0.31 24.73 9.23
C ILE A 256 1.15 23.49 9.54
N LEU A 257 1.72 22.86 8.52
CA LEU A 257 2.57 21.69 8.69
C LEU A 257 3.96 22.08 9.20
N GLU A 258 4.55 23.12 8.62
CA GLU A 258 5.89 23.59 8.93
C GLU A 258 6.02 25.06 8.49
N ASP A 259 6.67 25.89 9.31
CA ASP A 259 7.05 27.26 8.93
C ASP A 259 8.20 27.18 7.92
N LEU A 260 7.82 27.07 6.63
CA LEU A 260 8.73 26.67 5.58
C LEU A 260 9.65 27.82 5.16
N ASP A 261 10.96 27.67 5.39
CA ASP A 261 12.02 28.54 4.88
C ASP A 261 13.08 27.73 4.12
N GLY A 262 12.98 27.73 2.81
CA GLY A 262 13.82 26.92 1.94
C GLY A 262 13.33 25.49 1.79
N LYS A 263 14.14 24.48 2.15
CA LYS A 263 13.77 23.06 2.08
C LYS A 263 13.07 22.62 3.34
N SER A 264 11.98 21.86 3.21
CA SER A 264 11.29 21.26 4.34
C SER A 264 12.19 20.32 5.14
N SER A 265 12.13 20.43 6.46
CA SER A 265 12.73 19.49 7.40
C SER A 265 11.85 18.25 7.62
N VAL A 266 10.53 18.37 7.41
CA VAL A 266 9.51 17.37 7.72
C VAL A 266 9.08 16.58 6.47
N VAL A 267 8.99 17.23 5.31
CA VAL A 267 8.46 16.65 4.07
C VAL A 267 9.57 16.47 3.03
N SER A 268 9.61 15.29 2.43
CA SER A 268 10.49 15.00 1.30
C SER A 268 9.99 15.72 0.04
N LYS A 269 10.92 16.31 -0.72
CA LYS A 269 10.61 17.04 -1.97
C LYS A 269 9.60 18.17 -1.78
N LEU A 270 9.77 18.96 -0.73
CA LEU A 270 9.05 20.20 -0.52
C LEU A 270 10.05 21.31 -0.25
N ALA A 271 9.94 22.43 -0.96
CA ALA A 271 10.79 23.60 -0.78
C ALA A 271 10.12 24.86 -1.31
N ILE A 272 10.48 26.02 -0.75
CA ILE A 272 10.19 27.34 -1.32
C ILE A 272 11.46 27.99 -1.84
N THR A 273 11.30 28.84 -2.84
CA THR A 273 12.37 29.68 -3.40
C THR A 273 12.61 30.89 -2.51
N LYS A 274 13.70 31.61 -2.76
CA LYS A 274 13.98 32.88 -2.06
C LYS A 274 12.89 33.95 -2.25
N ASN A 275 12.07 33.82 -3.28
CA ASN A 275 10.93 34.72 -3.54
C ASN A 275 9.64 34.31 -2.83
N GLY A 276 9.65 33.21 -2.07
CA GLY A 276 8.46 32.69 -1.38
C GLY A 276 7.59 31.78 -2.24
N ASP A 277 7.96 31.48 -3.50
CA ASP A 277 7.20 30.59 -4.38
C ASP A 277 7.59 29.13 -4.15
N LEU A 278 6.69 28.19 -4.44
CA LEU A 278 7.00 26.77 -4.43
C LEU A 278 8.09 26.42 -5.45
N SER A 279 9.06 25.61 -5.03
CA SER A 279 10.10 25.12 -5.92
C SER A 279 9.50 24.20 -6.99
N LYS A 280 10.00 24.26 -8.23
CA LYS A 280 9.58 23.38 -9.33
C LYS A 280 9.78 21.89 -9.03
N ASN A 281 10.69 21.55 -8.11
CA ASN A 281 10.96 20.17 -7.70
C ASN A 281 10.08 19.71 -6.51
N SER A 282 9.21 20.59 -6.01
CA SER A 282 8.28 20.23 -4.93
C SER A 282 7.17 19.33 -5.46
N LYS A 283 6.92 18.23 -4.75
CA LYS A 283 5.81 17.32 -5.06
C LYS A 283 4.53 17.83 -4.43
N VAL A 284 3.86 18.74 -5.12
CA VAL A 284 2.63 19.38 -4.68
C VAL A 284 1.45 18.98 -5.57
N ILE A 285 0.24 19.10 -5.04
CA ILE A 285 -1.00 18.74 -5.72
C ILE A 285 -2.05 19.83 -5.52
N ALA A 286 -2.79 20.17 -6.56
CA ALA A 286 -3.92 21.10 -6.50
C ALA A 286 -5.19 20.41 -5.98
N ASP A 287 -6.14 21.21 -5.47
CA ASP A 287 -7.40 20.69 -4.95
C ASP A 287 -8.22 19.97 -6.01
N GLU A 288 -8.18 20.42 -7.27
CA GLU A 288 -8.86 19.75 -8.39
C GLU A 288 -8.24 18.37 -8.69
N ASP A 289 -6.90 18.27 -8.70
CA ASP A 289 -6.23 16.99 -8.91
C ASP A 289 -6.53 16.01 -7.76
N MET A 290 -6.71 16.51 -6.52
CA MET A 290 -7.15 15.68 -5.39
C MET A 290 -8.58 15.17 -5.62
N LYS A 291 -9.48 15.99 -6.15
CA LYS A 291 -10.85 15.57 -6.50
C LYS A 291 -10.84 14.48 -7.57
N ASP A 292 -10.02 14.66 -8.60
CA ASP A 292 -9.86 13.66 -9.66
C ASP A 292 -9.32 12.33 -9.10
N MET A 293 -8.37 12.41 -8.18
CA MET A 293 -7.81 11.25 -7.49
C MET A 293 -8.87 10.52 -6.63
N ILE A 294 -9.70 11.27 -5.88
CA ILE A 294 -10.82 10.73 -5.10
C ILE A 294 -11.83 10.04 -6.02
N LYS A 295 -12.16 10.68 -7.15
CA LYS A 295 -13.05 10.12 -8.15
C LYS A 295 -12.51 8.84 -8.78
N LEU A 296 -11.23 8.81 -9.10
CA LEU A 296 -10.54 7.62 -9.61
C LEU A 296 -10.69 6.43 -8.62
N VAL A 297 -10.50 6.69 -7.33
CA VAL A 297 -10.65 5.63 -6.30
C VAL A 297 -12.08 5.10 -6.27
N GLU A 298 -13.08 5.98 -6.29
CA GLU A 298 -14.50 5.58 -6.32
C GLU A 298 -14.79 4.69 -7.53
N ASP A 299 -14.35 5.12 -8.72
CA ASP A 299 -14.55 4.39 -9.96
C ASP A 299 -13.87 3.01 -9.91
N LYS A 300 -12.65 2.92 -9.36
CA LYS A 300 -11.92 1.66 -9.16
C LYS A 300 -12.61 0.73 -8.15
N ILE A 301 -13.17 1.25 -7.07
CA ILE A 301 -13.95 0.45 -6.12
C ILE A 301 -15.20 -0.13 -6.81
N LEU A 302 -15.92 0.68 -7.55
CA LEU A 302 -17.16 0.27 -8.25
C LEU A 302 -16.86 -0.75 -9.37
N GLU A 303 -15.80 -0.52 -10.17
CA GLU A 303 -15.33 -1.44 -11.20
C GLU A 303 -14.99 -2.82 -10.62
N ALA A 304 -14.09 -2.86 -9.62
CA ALA A 304 -13.69 -4.11 -8.98
C ALA A 304 -14.87 -4.83 -8.32
N SER A 305 -15.70 -4.09 -7.58
CA SER A 305 -16.87 -4.68 -6.90
C SER A 305 -17.89 -5.25 -7.88
N THR A 306 -18.12 -4.57 -9.00
CA THR A 306 -19.05 -5.04 -10.06
C THR A 306 -18.53 -6.32 -10.70
N SER A 307 -17.23 -6.38 -11.01
CA SER A 307 -16.59 -7.56 -11.58
C SER A 307 -16.61 -8.74 -10.60
N ILE A 308 -16.35 -8.51 -9.32
CA ILE A 308 -16.44 -9.53 -8.25
C ILE A 308 -17.88 -10.05 -8.14
N LEU A 309 -18.89 -9.17 -8.17
CA LEU A 309 -20.30 -9.57 -8.15
C LEU A 309 -20.70 -10.40 -9.38
N ASN A 310 -20.04 -10.18 -10.51
CA ASN A 310 -20.20 -10.98 -11.73
C ASN A 310 -19.36 -12.25 -11.76
N ASN A 311 -18.68 -12.59 -10.66
CA ASN A 311 -17.76 -13.73 -10.55
C ASN A 311 -16.57 -13.69 -11.54
N ASP A 312 -16.10 -12.52 -11.90
CA ASP A 312 -14.90 -12.39 -12.72
C ASP A 312 -13.65 -12.51 -11.84
N PHE A 313 -13.06 -13.70 -11.85
CA PHE A 313 -11.84 -14.04 -11.14
C PHE A 313 -10.79 -14.64 -12.09
N SER A 314 -10.74 -14.09 -13.29
CA SER A 314 -9.79 -14.55 -14.33
C SER A 314 -8.34 -14.42 -13.87
N ILE A 315 -7.48 -15.31 -14.40
CA ILE A 315 -6.02 -15.16 -14.27
C ILE A 315 -5.61 -14.04 -15.23
N ASN A 316 -5.36 -12.85 -14.69
CA ASN A 316 -5.07 -11.65 -15.48
C ASN A 316 -3.92 -10.80 -14.88
N PRO A 317 -2.74 -11.41 -14.61
CA PRO A 317 -1.64 -10.69 -14.01
C PRO A 317 -1.15 -9.55 -14.91
N LYS A 318 -0.82 -8.40 -14.30
CA LYS A 318 -0.41 -7.19 -15.02
C LYS A 318 1.08 -7.12 -15.26
N VAL A 319 1.41 -6.66 -16.45
CA VAL A 319 2.76 -6.24 -16.86
C VAL A 319 2.67 -4.78 -17.29
N ILE A 320 3.38 -3.90 -16.60
CA ILE A 320 3.38 -2.46 -16.88
C ILE A 320 4.79 -2.04 -17.24
N ASP A 321 4.97 -1.34 -18.36
CA ASP A 321 6.28 -0.93 -18.90
C ASP A 321 7.27 -2.11 -18.94
N ASN A 322 6.83 -3.25 -19.43
CA ASN A 322 7.59 -4.51 -19.46
C ASN A 322 8.01 -5.06 -18.09
N LYS A 323 7.47 -4.53 -16.98
CA LYS A 323 7.70 -5.05 -15.63
C LYS A 323 6.50 -5.86 -15.18
N ASN A 324 6.73 -7.09 -14.76
CA ASN A 324 5.69 -7.90 -14.13
C ASN A 324 5.46 -7.40 -12.71
N VAL A 325 4.34 -6.68 -12.50
CA VAL A 325 4.02 -6.09 -11.19
C VAL A 325 3.17 -7.01 -10.31
N SER A 326 2.64 -8.11 -10.85
CA SER A 326 1.67 -8.98 -10.19
C SER A 326 2.26 -10.29 -9.65
N CYS A 327 3.19 -10.92 -10.40
CA CYS A 327 3.59 -12.29 -10.12
C CYS A 327 4.90 -12.45 -9.36
N ILE A 328 5.75 -11.41 -9.27
CA ILE A 328 7.09 -11.52 -8.68
C ILE A 328 7.02 -12.04 -7.25
N TYR A 329 6.11 -11.49 -6.45
CA TYR A 329 5.92 -11.84 -5.03
C TYR A 329 4.60 -12.58 -4.78
N CYS A 330 3.94 -13.08 -5.82
CA CYS A 330 2.69 -13.80 -5.67
C CYS A 330 2.93 -15.18 -5.05
N ARG A 331 2.32 -15.45 -3.89
CA ARG A 331 2.43 -16.74 -3.19
C ARG A 331 1.81 -17.91 -3.95
N TYR A 332 0.92 -17.62 -4.90
CA TYR A 332 0.22 -18.62 -5.70
C TYR A 332 0.85 -18.90 -7.08
N LYS A 333 2.02 -18.33 -7.36
CA LYS A 333 2.68 -18.44 -8.68
C LYS A 333 2.93 -19.89 -9.14
N ASP A 334 3.08 -20.80 -8.19
CA ASP A 334 3.41 -22.19 -8.45
C ASP A 334 2.17 -23.08 -8.63
N ILE A 335 0.97 -22.58 -8.28
CA ILE A 335 -0.29 -23.33 -8.36
C ILE A 335 -1.33 -22.71 -9.31
N CYS A 336 -1.13 -21.48 -9.78
CA CYS A 336 -2.12 -20.78 -10.61
C CYS A 336 -2.08 -21.21 -12.09
N TYR A 337 -1.04 -21.92 -12.53
CA TYR A 337 -0.86 -22.41 -13.91
C TYR A 337 -1.05 -21.35 -15.01
N LYS A 338 -0.74 -20.08 -14.71
CA LYS A 338 -0.85 -18.99 -15.68
C LYS A 338 -0.06 -19.27 -16.97
N ARG A 339 -0.62 -18.84 -18.08
CA ARG A 339 -0.02 -18.93 -19.42
C ARG A 339 0.40 -17.54 -19.92
N LEU A 340 1.20 -17.47 -20.98
CA LEU A 340 1.61 -16.18 -21.58
C LEU A 340 0.41 -15.36 -22.05
N LYS A 341 -0.65 -15.99 -22.54
CA LYS A 341 -1.88 -15.34 -22.99
C LYS A 341 -2.67 -14.66 -21.87
N ASP A 342 -2.43 -15.04 -20.61
CA ASP A 342 -3.18 -14.56 -19.46
C ASP A 342 -2.64 -13.21 -18.94
N TYR A 343 -1.44 -12.80 -19.39
CA TYR A 343 -0.86 -11.53 -19.02
C TYR A 343 -1.56 -10.36 -19.71
N VAL A 344 -1.87 -9.32 -18.93
CA VAL A 344 -2.41 -8.07 -19.45
C VAL A 344 -1.31 -7.02 -19.43
N TYR A 345 -1.02 -6.46 -20.61
CA TYR A 345 0.08 -5.51 -20.81
C TYR A 345 -0.44 -4.08 -20.85
N TYR A 346 0.21 -3.21 -20.11
CA TYR A 346 -0.05 -1.78 -20.07
C TYR A 346 1.25 -1.00 -20.26
N GLU A 347 1.10 0.21 -20.79
CA GLU A 347 2.17 1.20 -20.86
C GLU A 347 1.73 2.46 -20.11
N THR A 348 2.63 3.03 -19.30
CA THR A 348 2.39 4.32 -18.67
C THR A 348 2.52 5.41 -19.72
N LYS A 349 1.71 6.47 -19.60
CA LYS A 349 1.90 7.67 -20.42
C LYS A 349 3.31 8.21 -20.15
N LYS A 350 4.11 8.39 -21.20
CA LYS A 350 5.38 9.09 -21.05
C LYS A 350 5.06 10.51 -20.65
N GLU A 351 5.64 10.98 -19.54
CA GLU A 351 5.67 12.42 -19.26
C GLU A 351 6.32 13.07 -20.49
N GLU A 352 5.58 13.90 -21.20
CA GLU A 352 6.18 14.77 -22.21
C GLU A 352 7.20 15.64 -21.45
N ALA A 353 8.48 15.43 -21.74
CA ALA A 353 9.51 16.32 -21.26
C ALA A 353 9.10 17.73 -21.73
N VAL A 354 8.72 18.57 -20.77
CA VAL A 354 8.57 20.00 -21.05
C VAL A 354 10.00 20.48 -21.34
N ASP A 355 10.35 20.48 -22.64
CA ASP A 355 11.55 21.15 -23.12
C ASP A 355 11.40 22.62 -22.73
N GLY A 356 12.07 22.97 -21.63
CA GLY A 356 12.18 24.34 -21.20
C GLY A 356 13.24 25.03 -22.02
N ASP A 357 12.79 25.93 -22.90
CA ASP A 357 13.63 26.99 -23.43
C ASP A 357 14.12 27.93 -22.31
#